data_8c67717c7323df487ea70e72cbc7d684
#
_entry.id   8c67717c7323df487ea70e72cbc7d684
#
_cell.length_a   1.000
_cell.length_b   1.000
_cell.length_c   1.000
_cell.angle_alpha   90.00
_cell.angle_beta   90.00
_cell.angle_gamma   90.00
#
_symmetry.space_group_name_H-M   'P 1'
#
loop_
_entity.id
_entity.type
_entity.pdbx_description
1 polymer ?
#
loop_
_entity_poly.entity_id
_entity_poly.type
_entity_poly.pdbx_seq_one_letter_code
_entity_poly.pdbx_strand_id
1 'polypeptide(L)'
;MLKIRKKEYGDANLIGENVERLRKERGVKQKEFIARLQTEGLDINPTSYSKLEGQLRLATDKEVYTIAKILHVTTDSLFVKPE
;
A
#
# COMPACT_ATOMS: atom_id res chain seq x y z
N MET A 1 15.28 -5.72 -27.34
CA MET A 1 15.89 -5.72 -26.03
C MET A 1 14.88 -5.41 -24.97
N LEU A 2 14.90 -6.18 -23.95
CA LEU A 2 14.03 -5.89 -22.84
C LEU A 2 14.61 -4.75 -22.04
N LYS A 3 13.91 -3.65 -22.06
CA LYS A 3 14.33 -2.52 -21.27
C LYS A 3 13.76 -2.67 -19.86
N ILE A 4 14.64 -2.63 -18.88
CA ILE A 4 14.17 -2.59 -17.51
C ILE A 4 13.58 -1.23 -17.29
N ARG A 5 12.26 -1.19 -17.17
CA ARG A 5 11.59 0.07 -16.99
C ARG A 5 11.84 0.60 -15.60
N LYS A 6 12.27 1.84 -15.55
CA LYS A 6 12.40 2.50 -14.28
C LYS A 6 11.01 2.64 -13.68
N LYS A 7 10.85 2.20 -12.45
CA LYS A 7 9.58 2.30 -11.78
C LYS A 7 9.26 3.76 -11.54
N GLU A 8 8.07 4.16 -11.94
CA GLU A 8 7.61 5.51 -11.74
C GLU A 8 6.56 5.54 -10.64
N TYR A 9 6.46 6.67 -9.98
CA TYR A 9 5.46 6.83 -8.94
C TYR A 9 4.07 6.55 -9.51
N GLY A 10 3.32 5.70 -8.84
CA GLY A 10 1.96 5.44 -9.23
C GLY A 10 1.80 4.55 -10.45
N ASP A 11 2.78 3.69 -10.73
CA ASP A 11 2.76 2.90 -11.93
C ASP A 11 1.48 2.06 -12.06
N ALA A 12 1.11 1.29 -11.05
CA ALA A 12 -0.12 0.51 -11.07
C ALA A 12 -1.12 1.01 -10.03
N ASN A 13 -0.62 1.65 -8.98
CA ASN A 13 -1.49 2.33 -8.01
C ASN A 13 -0.74 3.53 -7.47
N LEU A 14 -1.47 4.47 -6.92
CA LEU A 14 -0.89 5.72 -6.43
C LEU A 14 -0.51 5.67 -4.96
N ILE A 15 -0.98 4.68 -4.23
CA ILE A 15 -0.90 4.71 -2.77
C ILE A 15 0.27 3.94 -2.19
N GLY A 16 0.83 2.99 -2.93
CA GLY A 16 1.75 2.00 -2.36
C GLY A 16 2.94 2.61 -1.64
N GLU A 17 3.57 3.60 -2.24
CA GLU A 17 4.75 4.23 -1.65
C GLU A 17 4.40 4.94 -0.36
N ASN A 18 3.26 5.63 -0.33
CA ASN A 18 2.82 6.31 0.88
C ASN A 18 2.43 5.33 1.97
N VAL A 19 1.80 4.22 1.59
CA VAL A 19 1.44 3.17 2.54
C VAL A 19 2.69 2.62 3.21
N GLU A 20 3.70 2.31 2.42
CA GLU A 20 4.96 1.80 2.96
C GLU A 20 5.60 2.80 3.91
N ARG A 21 5.68 4.05 3.49
CA ARG A 21 6.28 5.11 4.30
C ARG A 21 5.55 5.27 5.62
N LEU A 22 4.23 5.38 5.56
CA LEU A 22 3.43 5.57 6.77
C LEU A 22 3.51 4.37 7.69
N ARG A 23 3.51 3.15 7.12
CA ARG A 23 3.64 1.94 7.92
C ARG A 23 4.98 1.93 8.66
N LYS A 24 6.07 2.25 7.95
CA LYS A 24 7.39 2.26 8.55
C LYS A 24 7.54 3.35 9.60
N GLU A 25 6.95 4.52 9.35
CA GLU A 25 6.98 5.60 10.34
C GLU A 25 6.34 5.18 11.65
N ARG A 26 5.37 4.28 11.59
CA ARG A 26 4.68 3.79 12.78
C ARG A 26 5.33 2.54 13.35
N GLY A 27 6.46 2.10 12.78
CA GLY A 27 7.19 0.97 13.28
C GLY A 27 6.47 -0.37 13.11
N VAL A 28 5.56 -0.46 12.14
CA VAL A 28 4.78 -1.67 11.93
C VAL A 28 5.40 -2.48 10.80
N LYS A 29 5.72 -3.73 11.07
CA LYS A 29 6.26 -4.62 10.05
C LYS A 29 5.16 -5.08 9.11
N GLN A 30 5.54 -5.45 7.88
CA GLN A 30 4.57 -5.92 6.90
C GLN A 30 3.68 -7.03 7.43
N LYS A 31 4.29 -8.02 8.06
CA LYS A 31 3.55 -9.17 8.57
C LYS A 31 2.45 -8.73 9.53
N GLU A 32 2.80 -7.85 10.45
CA GLU A 32 1.84 -7.34 11.42
C GLU A 32 0.74 -6.53 10.75
N PHE A 33 1.12 -5.71 9.78
CA PHE A 33 0.15 -4.86 9.08
C PHE A 33 -0.85 -5.71 8.30
N ILE A 34 -0.34 -6.74 7.62
CA ILE A 34 -1.21 -7.66 6.88
C ILE A 34 -2.20 -8.33 7.82
N ALA A 35 -1.73 -8.76 9.01
CA ALA A 35 -2.62 -9.39 9.99
C ALA A 35 -3.74 -8.43 10.41
N ARG A 36 -3.42 -7.15 10.58
CA ARG A 36 -4.44 -6.16 10.92
C ARG A 36 -5.46 -5.97 9.80
N LEU A 37 -4.99 -5.96 8.55
CA LEU A 37 -5.88 -5.86 7.40
C LEU A 37 -6.83 -7.05 7.35
N GLN A 38 -6.30 -8.24 7.59
CA GLN A 38 -7.12 -9.45 7.59
C GLN A 38 -8.16 -9.41 8.70
N THR A 39 -7.78 -8.92 9.87
CA THR A 39 -8.70 -8.78 11.00
C THR A 39 -9.84 -7.83 10.67
N GLU A 40 -9.58 -6.83 9.83
CA GLU A 40 -10.62 -5.91 9.38
C GLU A 40 -11.47 -6.48 8.25
N GLY A 41 -11.24 -7.73 7.88
CA GLY A 41 -12.06 -8.39 6.88
C GLY A 41 -11.52 -8.35 5.46
N LEU A 42 -10.32 -7.84 5.29
CA LEU A 42 -9.73 -7.77 3.96
C LEU A 42 -9.08 -9.10 3.60
N ASP A 43 -9.47 -9.65 2.46
CA ASP A 43 -8.91 -10.91 1.98
C ASP A 43 -7.63 -10.62 1.20
N ILE A 44 -6.52 -10.59 1.91
CA ILE A 44 -5.24 -10.23 1.32
C ILE A 44 -4.16 -11.15 1.88
N ASN A 45 -3.21 -11.53 1.03
CA ASN A 45 -2.08 -12.36 1.43
C ASN A 45 -0.78 -11.57 1.30
N PRO A 46 0.33 -12.08 1.85
CA PRO A 46 1.59 -11.33 1.85
C PRO A 46 2.09 -10.96 0.45
N THR A 47 1.97 -11.87 -0.51
CA THR A 47 2.43 -11.59 -1.87
C THR A 47 1.63 -10.45 -2.49
N SER A 48 0.30 -10.52 -2.33
CA SER A 48 -0.58 -9.48 -2.87
C SER A 48 -0.31 -8.13 -2.21
N TYR A 49 -0.09 -8.15 -0.89
CA TYR A 49 0.19 -6.91 -0.18
C TYR A 49 1.52 -6.29 -0.62
N SER A 50 2.56 -7.12 -0.77
CA SER A 50 3.85 -6.62 -1.22
C SER A 50 3.75 -5.97 -2.59
N LYS A 51 2.93 -6.54 -3.48
CA LYS A 51 2.71 -5.94 -4.79
C LYS A 51 2.01 -4.60 -4.68
N LEU A 52 1.09 -4.46 -3.73
CA LEU A 52 0.41 -3.20 -3.51
C LEU A 52 1.40 -2.11 -3.08
N GLU A 53 2.21 -2.39 -2.06
CA GLU A 53 3.22 -1.43 -1.61
C GLU A 53 4.23 -1.11 -2.71
N GLY A 54 4.56 -2.11 -3.51
CA GLY A 54 5.50 -1.92 -4.61
C GLY A 54 4.89 -1.25 -5.82
N GLN A 55 3.62 -0.91 -5.78
CA GLN A 55 2.89 -0.27 -6.88
C GLN A 55 2.88 -1.15 -8.13
N LEU A 56 2.84 -2.47 -7.93
CA LEU A 56 2.89 -3.44 -9.00
C LEU A 56 1.52 -4.00 -9.38
N ARG A 57 0.47 -3.62 -8.66
CA ARG A 57 -0.90 -4.02 -8.98
C ARG A 57 -1.87 -2.92 -8.60
N LEU A 58 -3.08 -3.04 -9.12
CA LEU A 58 -4.14 -2.10 -8.77
C LEU A 58 -4.51 -2.26 -7.30
N ALA A 59 -4.92 -1.18 -6.69
CA ALA A 59 -5.46 -1.19 -5.33
C ALA A 59 -6.97 -1.03 -5.43
N THR A 60 -7.69 -1.85 -4.66
CA THR A 60 -9.15 -1.75 -4.65
C THR A 60 -9.57 -0.63 -3.69
N ASP A 61 -10.79 -0.14 -3.88
CA ASP A 61 -11.31 0.88 -2.98
C ASP A 61 -11.40 0.39 -1.54
N LYS A 62 -11.72 -0.90 -1.36
CA LYS A 62 -11.76 -1.48 -0.02
C LYS A 62 -10.40 -1.50 0.63
N GLU A 63 -9.36 -1.78 -0.16
CA GLU A 63 -8.00 -1.74 0.35
C GLU A 63 -7.61 -0.34 0.75
N VAL A 64 -7.91 0.64 -0.07
CA VAL A 64 -7.61 2.04 0.23
C VAL A 64 -8.28 2.46 1.54
N TYR A 65 -9.56 2.16 1.66
CA TYR A 65 -10.34 2.52 2.84
C TYR A 65 -9.78 1.86 4.10
N THR A 66 -9.54 0.56 4.03
CA THR A 66 -9.10 -0.20 5.21
C THR A 66 -7.70 0.20 5.65
N ILE A 67 -6.80 0.41 4.68
CA ILE A 67 -5.44 0.84 4.98
C ILE A 67 -5.45 2.19 5.67
N ALA A 68 -6.21 3.14 5.15
CA ALA A 68 -6.30 4.47 5.76
C ALA A 68 -6.84 4.38 7.18
N LYS A 69 -7.84 3.54 7.39
CA LYS A 69 -8.44 3.34 8.71
C LYS A 69 -7.39 2.82 9.71
N ILE A 70 -6.63 1.81 9.32
CA ILE A 70 -5.64 1.21 10.21
C ILE A 70 -4.51 2.20 10.51
N LEU A 71 -4.11 2.97 9.51
CA LEU A 71 -3.05 3.96 9.69
C LEU A 71 -3.52 5.23 10.37
N HIS A 72 -4.83 5.37 10.59
CA HIS A 72 -5.43 6.55 11.20
C HIS A 72 -5.12 7.81 10.41
N VAL A 73 -5.24 7.71 9.10
CA VAL A 73 -5.06 8.85 8.19
C VAL A 73 -6.27 8.94 7.29
N THR A 74 -6.41 10.08 6.62
CA THR A 74 -7.46 10.21 5.60
C THR A 74 -7.05 9.44 4.36
N THR A 75 -8.02 9.04 3.54
CA THR A 75 -7.70 8.39 2.28
C THR A 75 -6.89 9.34 1.39
N ASP A 76 -7.17 10.63 1.44
CA ASP A 76 -6.42 11.62 0.66
C ASP A 76 -4.93 11.57 0.96
N SER A 77 -4.58 11.30 2.21
CA SER A 77 -3.16 11.23 2.61
C SER A 77 -2.40 10.15 1.87
N LEU A 78 -3.09 9.12 1.40
CA LEU A 78 -2.45 8.02 0.67
C LEU A 78 -2.12 8.42 -0.76
N PHE A 79 -2.71 9.50 -1.27
CA PHE A 79 -2.53 9.91 -2.65
C PHE A 79 -1.60 11.10 -2.82
N VAL A 80 -0.94 11.52 -1.75
CA VAL A 80 0.01 12.63 -1.83
C VAL A 80 1.22 12.19 -2.64
N LYS A 81 1.53 12.94 -3.69
CA LYS A 81 2.66 12.60 -4.54
C LYS A 81 3.96 12.85 -3.79
N PRO A 82 4.87 11.89 -3.73
CA PRO A 82 6.17 12.12 -3.09
C PRO A 82 6.99 13.11 -3.91
N GLU A 83 7.81 13.87 -3.22
CA GLU A 83 8.68 14.84 -3.86
C GLU A 83 10.00 14.25 -4.25
#